data_a5d93b1088ce1bd269fee6a9c67ba7d9
#
_entry.id   a5d93b1088ce1bd269fee6a9c67ba7d9
#
_cell.length_a   1.000
_cell.length_b   1.000
_cell.length_c   1.000
_cell.angle_alpha   90.00
_cell.angle_beta   90.00
_cell.angle_gamma   90.00
#
_symmetry.space_group_name_H-M   'P 1'
#
loop_
_entity.id
_entity.type
_entity.pdbx_description
1 polymer ?
#
loop_
_entity_poly.entity_id
_entity_poly.type
_entity_poly.pdbx_seq_one_letter_code
_entity_poly.pdbx_strand_id
1 'polypeptide(L)'
;MSKRIHSLIAAVSAIGIFAVCAGAQAADVDNGRAVVESHNCAACHGATLNNPINPAYPKIAGQYDDYIYAALRSYKAGGSSPLFGRNNAVMAAQVQELSDDDMKDVAAYISSLPGDLVVKK
;
A
#
# COMPACT_ATOMS: atom_id res chain seq x y z
N MET A 1 19.19 -44.68 61.52
CA MET A 1 18.33 -44.80 60.28
C MET A 1 17.89 -43.41 59.89
N SER A 2 18.58 -42.78 58.94
CA SER A 2 18.36 -41.41 58.52
C SER A 2 17.82 -41.43 57.09
N LYS A 3 16.54 -41.08 56.90
CA LYS A 3 15.93 -40.94 55.58
C LYS A 3 16.11 -39.50 55.11
N ARG A 4 17.01 -39.28 54.15
CA ARG A 4 17.17 -38.00 53.48
C ARG A 4 16.09 -37.88 52.42
N ILE A 5 15.21 -36.92 52.63
CA ILE A 5 14.17 -36.53 51.66
C ILE A 5 14.83 -35.52 50.70
N HIS A 6 14.98 -35.90 49.44
CA HIS A 6 15.48 -35.01 48.41
C HIS A 6 14.27 -34.20 47.89
N SER A 7 14.28 -32.91 48.21
CA SER A 7 13.30 -31.94 47.69
C SER A 7 13.70 -31.58 46.22
N LEU A 8 12.93 -32.04 45.29
CA LEU A 8 13.05 -31.66 43.87
C LEU A 8 12.37 -30.30 43.70
N ILE A 9 13.16 -29.24 43.50
CA ILE A 9 12.66 -27.91 43.13
C ILE A 9 12.43 -27.93 41.64
N ALA A 10 11.14 -27.96 41.23
CA ALA A 10 10.75 -27.78 39.86
C ALA A 10 10.83 -26.29 39.50
N ALA A 11 11.83 -25.93 38.69
CA ALA A 11 11.91 -24.60 38.08
C ALA A 11 10.89 -24.47 36.97
N VAL A 12 9.83 -23.73 37.21
CA VAL A 12 8.85 -23.35 36.17
C VAL A 12 9.42 -22.18 35.38
N SER A 13 9.96 -22.46 34.21
CA SER A 13 10.37 -21.43 33.27
C SER A 13 9.15 -20.80 32.64
N ALA A 14 8.79 -19.60 33.05
CA ALA A 14 7.76 -18.79 32.39
C ALA A 14 8.30 -18.28 31.04
N ILE A 15 7.92 -18.92 29.96
CA ILE A 15 8.18 -18.44 28.60
C ILE A 15 7.21 -17.30 28.35
N GLY A 16 7.71 -16.06 28.47
CA GLY A 16 6.96 -14.87 28.10
C GLY A 16 6.74 -14.84 26.58
N ILE A 17 5.51 -15.08 26.16
CA ILE A 17 5.10 -14.87 24.76
C ILE A 17 4.98 -13.35 24.55
N PHE A 18 6.03 -12.75 23.96
CA PHE A 18 5.93 -11.40 23.44
C PHE A 18 5.05 -11.44 22.19
N ALA A 19 3.78 -11.06 22.34
CA ALA A 19 2.92 -10.78 21.21
C ALA A 19 3.43 -9.51 20.51
N VAL A 20 4.16 -9.69 19.41
CA VAL A 20 4.51 -8.60 18.50
C VAL A 20 3.22 -8.20 17.80
N CYS A 21 2.54 -7.18 18.31
CA CYS A 21 1.50 -6.51 17.55
C CYS A 21 2.17 -5.83 16.35
N ALA A 22 2.09 -6.45 15.18
CA ALA A 22 2.37 -5.78 13.92
C ALA A 22 1.30 -4.69 13.76
N GLY A 23 1.62 -3.48 14.21
CA GLY A 23 0.76 -2.32 14.02
C GLY A 23 0.57 -2.10 12.53
N ALA A 24 -0.66 -1.97 12.06
CA ALA A 24 -0.95 -1.50 10.71
C ALA A 24 -0.33 -0.09 10.60
N GLN A 25 0.65 0.05 9.73
CA GLN A 25 1.32 1.33 9.50
C GLN A 25 0.34 2.23 8.74
N ALA A 26 0.09 3.43 9.24
CA ALA A 26 -0.69 4.42 8.50
C ALA A 26 0.08 4.80 7.23
N ALA A 27 -0.66 5.06 6.14
CA ALA A 27 -0.05 5.47 4.88
C ALA A 27 0.67 6.81 5.03
N ASP A 28 1.87 6.92 4.44
CA ASP A 28 2.72 8.10 4.46
C ASP A 28 2.54 8.92 3.18
N VAL A 29 1.88 10.08 3.31
CA VAL A 29 1.61 10.99 2.19
C VAL A 29 2.89 11.58 1.59
N ASP A 30 3.90 11.86 2.40
CA ASP A 30 5.15 12.42 1.91
C ASP A 30 5.98 11.38 1.15
N ASN A 31 6.01 10.13 1.63
CA ASN A 31 6.58 9.03 0.86
C ASN A 31 5.80 8.79 -0.43
N GLY A 32 4.47 8.83 -0.38
CA GLY A 32 3.61 8.71 -1.57
C GLY A 32 3.93 9.77 -2.63
N ARG A 33 4.19 11.02 -2.23
CA ARG A 33 4.68 12.07 -3.13
C ARG A 33 6.01 11.70 -3.76
N ALA A 34 6.99 11.30 -2.96
CA ALA A 34 8.32 10.93 -3.44
C ALA A 34 8.27 9.77 -4.45
N VAL A 35 7.42 8.78 -4.20
CA VAL A 35 7.19 7.65 -5.13
C VAL A 35 6.56 8.14 -6.44
N VAL A 36 5.53 8.98 -6.40
CA VAL A 36 4.88 9.55 -7.59
C VAL A 36 5.88 10.35 -8.44
N GLU A 37 6.76 11.11 -7.82
CA GLU A 37 7.81 11.88 -8.50
C GLU A 37 8.88 10.96 -9.11
N SER A 38 9.40 10.00 -8.36
CA SER A 38 10.45 9.10 -8.81
C SER A 38 10.00 8.17 -9.95
N HIS A 39 8.74 7.75 -9.94
CA HIS A 39 8.13 6.95 -11.02
C HIS A 39 7.54 7.80 -12.15
N ASN A 40 7.70 9.13 -12.08
CA ASN A 40 7.27 10.06 -13.11
C ASN A 40 5.80 9.90 -13.55
N CYS A 41 4.90 9.67 -12.60
CA CYS A 41 3.48 9.47 -12.86
C CYS A 41 2.85 10.68 -13.59
N ALA A 42 3.35 11.86 -13.30
CA ALA A 42 2.93 13.12 -13.92
C ALA A 42 3.17 13.18 -15.44
N ALA A 43 4.10 12.41 -15.98
CA ALA A 43 4.36 12.35 -17.43
C ALA A 43 3.13 11.95 -18.24
N CYS A 44 2.25 11.15 -17.67
CA CYS A 44 1.00 10.70 -18.32
C CYS A 44 -0.24 11.34 -17.72
N HIS A 45 -0.30 11.43 -16.37
CA HIS A 45 -1.46 11.93 -15.66
C HIS A 45 -1.51 13.46 -15.52
N GLY A 46 -0.46 14.14 -16.00
CA GLY A 46 -0.29 15.59 -15.91
C GLY A 46 0.35 16.05 -14.60
N ALA A 47 0.93 17.25 -14.60
CA ALA A 47 1.70 17.78 -13.48
C ALA A 47 0.93 17.85 -12.14
N THR A 48 -0.39 18.04 -12.21
CA THR A 48 -1.28 18.06 -11.04
C THR A 48 -2.04 16.75 -10.85
N LEU A 49 -1.75 15.72 -11.65
CA LEU A 49 -2.49 14.46 -11.73
C LEU A 49 -3.99 14.63 -12.05
N ASN A 50 -4.38 15.84 -12.48
CA ASN A 50 -5.75 16.22 -12.83
C ASN A 50 -5.89 16.72 -14.28
N ASN A 51 -4.79 16.84 -15.00
CA ASN A 51 -4.76 17.32 -16.37
C ASN A 51 -3.89 16.41 -17.25
N PRO A 52 -4.36 15.19 -17.57
CA PRO A 52 -3.57 14.21 -18.31
C PRO A 52 -3.20 14.74 -19.70
N ILE A 53 -2.05 14.30 -20.20
CA ILE A 53 -1.52 14.72 -21.51
C ILE A 53 -2.32 14.15 -22.70
N ASN A 54 -3.16 13.16 -22.45
CA ASN A 54 -3.96 12.49 -23.46
C ASN A 54 -5.30 12.06 -22.83
N PRO A 55 -6.44 12.20 -23.53
CA PRO A 55 -7.75 11.77 -23.02
C PRO A 55 -7.87 10.29 -22.65
N ALA A 56 -6.96 9.43 -23.14
CA ALA A 56 -6.93 8.02 -22.78
C ALA A 56 -6.37 7.78 -21.36
N TYR A 57 -5.68 8.77 -20.79
CA TYR A 57 -5.18 8.69 -19.42
C TYR A 57 -6.17 9.33 -18.45
N PRO A 58 -6.46 8.68 -17.31
CA PRO A 58 -7.42 9.22 -16.36
C PRO A 58 -6.86 10.39 -15.54
N LYS A 59 -7.73 11.32 -15.16
CA LYS A 59 -7.52 12.20 -14.03
C LYS A 59 -7.58 11.35 -12.75
N ILE A 60 -6.65 11.53 -11.85
CA ILE A 60 -6.56 10.70 -10.64
C ILE A 60 -6.52 11.51 -9.34
N ALA A 61 -6.16 12.80 -9.40
CA ALA A 61 -6.14 13.66 -8.22
C ALA A 61 -7.49 13.71 -7.53
N GLY A 62 -7.50 13.56 -6.20
CA GLY A 62 -8.70 13.60 -5.37
C GLY A 62 -9.56 12.34 -5.43
N GLN A 63 -9.13 11.28 -6.13
CA GLN A 63 -9.82 9.99 -6.11
C GLN A 63 -9.66 9.34 -4.73
N TYR A 64 -10.62 8.51 -4.33
CA TYR A 64 -10.54 7.75 -3.08
C TYR A 64 -9.27 6.90 -3.03
N ASP A 65 -8.59 6.92 -1.90
CA ASP A 65 -7.38 6.15 -1.64
C ASP A 65 -7.58 4.66 -1.81
N ASP A 66 -8.64 4.09 -1.26
CA ASP A 66 -8.99 2.67 -1.44
C ASP A 66 -9.14 2.29 -2.91
N TYR A 67 -9.74 3.18 -3.74
CA TYR A 67 -9.89 2.93 -5.16
C TYR A 67 -8.54 2.97 -5.88
N ILE A 68 -7.70 3.97 -5.58
CA ILE A 68 -6.35 4.07 -6.18
C ILE A 68 -5.52 2.86 -5.79
N TYR A 69 -5.50 2.50 -4.52
CA TYR A 69 -4.76 1.33 -4.04
C TYR A 69 -5.23 0.04 -4.73
N ALA A 70 -6.54 -0.20 -4.79
CA ALA A 70 -7.10 -1.36 -5.49
C ALA A 70 -6.75 -1.36 -6.99
N ALA A 71 -6.74 -0.19 -7.64
CA ALA A 71 -6.37 -0.05 -9.04
C ALA A 71 -4.89 -0.39 -9.28
N LEU A 72 -3.97 0.14 -8.46
CA LEU A 72 -2.53 -0.14 -8.55
C LEU A 72 -2.25 -1.64 -8.40
N ARG A 73 -2.84 -2.27 -7.38
CA ARG A 73 -2.75 -3.72 -7.18
C ARG A 73 -3.31 -4.51 -8.37
N SER A 74 -4.41 -4.07 -8.93
CA SER A 74 -5.04 -4.73 -10.08
C SER A 74 -4.13 -4.68 -11.32
N TYR A 75 -3.44 -3.57 -11.55
CA TYR A 75 -2.44 -3.46 -12.62
C TYR A 75 -1.20 -4.31 -12.34
N LYS A 76 -0.76 -4.36 -11.08
CA LYS A 76 0.38 -5.22 -10.69
C LYS A 76 0.07 -6.70 -10.84
N ALA A 77 -1.15 -7.12 -10.54
CA ALA A 77 -1.62 -8.49 -10.78
C ALA A 77 -1.74 -8.83 -12.27
N GLY A 78 -1.96 -7.81 -13.10
CA GLY A 78 -2.07 -7.96 -14.55
C GLY A 78 -3.31 -8.73 -15.01
N GLY A 79 -3.49 -8.85 -16.31
CA GLY A 79 -4.64 -9.53 -16.91
C GLY A 79 -4.71 -11.04 -16.64
N SER A 80 -3.69 -11.63 -16.03
CA SER A 80 -3.67 -13.04 -15.64
C SER A 80 -4.52 -13.35 -14.39
N SER A 81 -4.89 -12.33 -13.61
CA SER A 81 -5.78 -12.53 -12.47
C SER A 81 -7.25 -12.45 -12.91
N PRO A 82 -8.01 -13.55 -12.86
CA PRO A 82 -9.38 -13.59 -13.38
C PRO A 82 -10.37 -12.81 -12.50
N LEU A 83 -10.00 -12.49 -11.25
CA LEU A 83 -10.91 -11.88 -10.28
C LEU A 83 -10.79 -10.37 -10.19
N PHE A 84 -9.57 -9.82 -10.33
CA PHE A 84 -9.33 -8.39 -10.08
C PHE A 84 -8.19 -7.79 -10.91
N GLY A 85 -7.60 -8.53 -11.84
CA GLY A 85 -6.49 -8.04 -12.67
C GLY A 85 -6.97 -7.04 -13.73
N ARG A 86 -6.17 -6.01 -13.97
CA ARG A 86 -6.37 -5.07 -15.07
C ARG A 86 -5.34 -5.30 -16.16
N ASN A 87 -5.78 -5.29 -17.41
CA ASN A 87 -4.90 -5.45 -18.57
C ASN A 87 -4.59 -4.07 -19.17
N ASN A 88 -3.46 -3.50 -18.77
CA ASN A 88 -2.89 -2.30 -19.39
C ASN A 88 -1.37 -2.38 -19.25
N ALA A 89 -0.68 -2.52 -20.37
CA ALA A 89 0.77 -2.73 -20.40
C ALA A 89 1.56 -1.56 -19.80
N VAL A 90 1.10 -0.32 -20.01
CA VAL A 90 1.79 0.87 -19.49
C VAL A 90 1.71 0.90 -17.97
N MET A 91 0.50 0.82 -17.43
CA MET A 91 0.32 0.84 -15.97
C MET A 91 0.92 -0.39 -15.30
N ALA A 92 0.82 -1.56 -15.91
CA ALA A 92 1.47 -2.76 -15.39
C ALA A 92 2.99 -2.57 -15.25
N ALA A 93 3.66 -1.97 -16.23
CA ALA A 93 5.09 -1.68 -16.15
C ALA A 93 5.40 -0.66 -15.03
N GLN A 94 4.60 0.38 -14.89
CA GLN A 94 4.80 1.44 -13.89
C GLN A 94 4.69 0.95 -12.44
N VAL A 95 3.86 -0.04 -12.18
CA VAL A 95 3.58 -0.52 -10.81
C VAL A 95 4.39 -1.74 -10.39
N GLN A 96 5.19 -2.35 -11.29
CA GLN A 96 5.90 -3.60 -10.98
C GLN A 96 6.84 -3.49 -9.79
N GLU A 97 7.56 -2.38 -9.68
CA GLU A 97 8.55 -2.16 -8.63
C GLU A 97 7.96 -1.60 -7.33
N LEU A 98 6.70 -1.16 -7.34
CA LEU A 98 6.04 -0.63 -6.15
C LEU A 98 5.78 -1.76 -5.14
N SER A 99 6.19 -1.56 -3.90
CA SER A 99 5.78 -2.40 -2.78
C SER A 99 4.29 -2.20 -2.45
N ASP A 100 3.73 -3.03 -1.61
CA ASP A 100 2.36 -2.86 -1.14
C ASP A 100 2.20 -1.56 -0.32
N ASP A 101 3.21 -1.21 0.46
CA ASP A 101 3.22 0.03 1.24
C ASP A 101 3.40 1.26 0.34
N ASP A 102 4.28 1.22 -0.68
CA ASP A 102 4.36 2.30 -1.68
C ASP A 102 3.01 2.54 -2.36
N MET A 103 2.27 1.49 -2.70
CA MET A 103 0.95 1.64 -3.32
C MET A 103 -0.08 2.28 -2.39
N LYS A 104 -0.02 2.01 -1.08
CA LYS A 104 -0.86 2.68 -0.07
C LYS A 104 -0.49 4.15 0.08
N ASP A 105 0.80 4.44 0.14
CA ASP A 105 1.33 5.80 0.30
C ASP A 105 1.00 6.66 -0.92
N VAL A 106 1.21 6.13 -2.13
CA VAL A 106 0.79 6.75 -3.39
C VAL A 106 -0.71 7.03 -3.41
N ALA A 107 -1.52 6.07 -2.97
CA ALA A 107 -2.97 6.23 -2.92
C ALA A 107 -3.38 7.36 -1.96
N ALA A 108 -2.80 7.41 -0.77
CA ALA A 108 -3.04 8.46 0.21
C ALA A 108 -2.62 9.85 -0.32
N TYR A 109 -1.45 9.94 -0.96
CA TYR A 109 -1.00 11.18 -1.59
C TYR A 109 -1.94 11.66 -2.68
N ILE A 110 -2.31 10.80 -3.64
CA ILE A 110 -3.21 11.13 -4.74
C ILE A 110 -4.59 11.57 -4.23
N SER A 111 -5.10 10.88 -3.21
CA SER A 111 -6.38 11.21 -2.58
C SER A 111 -6.38 12.58 -1.89
N SER A 112 -5.22 13.01 -1.38
CA SER A 112 -5.05 14.32 -0.73
C SER A 112 -5.01 15.51 -1.68
N LEU A 113 -4.81 15.26 -2.98
CA LEU A 113 -4.68 16.32 -3.98
C LEU A 113 -6.04 16.91 -4.37
N PRO A 114 -6.11 18.22 -4.64
CA PRO A 114 -7.30 18.82 -5.22
C PRO A 114 -7.50 18.29 -6.64
N GLY A 115 -8.72 17.88 -6.95
CA GLY A 115 -9.08 17.34 -8.26
C GLY A 115 -10.52 17.68 -8.65
N ASP A 116 -10.89 17.40 -9.90
CA ASP A 116 -12.23 17.61 -10.42
C ASP A 116 -13.21 16.48 -9.98
N LEU A 117 -12.70 15.45 -9.35
CA LEU A 117 -13.52 14.36 -8.85
C LEU A 117 -14.28 14.83 -7.61
N VAL A 118 -15.55 15.18 -7.79
CA VAL A 118 -16.43 15.58 -6.69
C VAL A 118 -16.91 14.33 -5.98
N VAL A 119 -16.26 14.04 -4.86
CA VAL A 119 -16.68 12.98 -3.97
C VAL A 119 -17.75 13.53 -3.04
N LYS A 120 -19.01 13.12 -3.26
CA LYS A 120 -20.08 13.40 -2.31
C LYS A 120 -19.92 12.47 -1.11
N LYS A 121 -19.55 13.03 0.02
CA LYS A 121 -19.56 12.32 1.31
C LYS A 121 -20.98 12.22 1.83
#